data_283be037607da3c471594eed7fa692e8
#
_entry.id   283be037607da3c471594eed7fa692e8
#
_cell.length_a   1.000
_cell.length_b   1.000
_cell.length_c   1.000
_cell.angle_alpha   90.00
_cell.angle_beta   90.00
_cell.angle_gamma   90.00
#
_symmetry.space_group_name_H-M   'P 1'
#
loop_
_entity.id
_entity.type
_entity.pdbx_description
1 polymer ?
#
loop_
_entity_poly.entity_id
_entity_poly.type
_entity_poly.pdbx_seq_one_letter_code
_entity_poly.pdbx_strand_id
1 'polypeptide(L)'
;MNYNGTYLTDGFWIKNTTWYSRLFEDPAFVAKVKERFDYFYSRKDDIMNEINAYAQYLRYSAQENNNKWHTLYTPTWPNYDIWGSYQNEVQSMKEWLNARFEWLKTEFDKM
;
A
#
# COMPACT_ATOMS: atom_id res chain seq x y z
N MET A 1 7.80 -5.70 7.03
CA MET A 1 8.09 -5.60 8.47
C MET A 1 6.86 -5.24 9.25
N ASN A 2 6.59 -5.98 10.28
CA ASN A 2 5.34 -5.88 11.05
C ASN A 2 5.48 -4.94 12.25
N TYR A 3 6.02 -3.75 12.04
CA TYR A 3 6.12 -2.76 13.09
C TYR A 3 4.74 -2.21 13.44
N ASN A 4 4.33 -2.42 14.69
CA ASN A 4 3.12 -1.81 15.25
C ASN A 4 1.85 -2.06 14.41
N GLY A 5 1.77 -3.18 13.70
CA GLY A 5 0.62 -3.50 12.87
C GLY A 5 0.55 -2.81 11.51
N THR A 6 1.63 -2.16 11.06
CA THR A 6 1.67 -1.46 9.75
C THR A 6 1.45 -2.36 8.53
N TYR A 7 1.53 -3.67 8.70
CA TYR A 7 1.18 -4.66 7.69
C TYR A 7 -0.34 -4.83 7.52
N LEU A 8 -1.13 -4.36 8.48
CA LEU A 8 -2.59 -4.41 8.40
C LEU A 8 -3.12 -3.35 7.44
N THR A 9 -4.27 -3.64 6.85
CA THR A 9 -4.91 -2.71 5.92
C THR A 9 -5.68 -1.59 6.62
N ASP A 10 -5.92 -1.71 7.92
CA ASP A 10 -6.60 -0.72 8.77
C ASP A 10 -5.62 0.13 9.58
N GLY A 11 -6.12 1.15 10.23
CA GLY A 11 -5.37 2.04 11.11
C GLY A 11 -4.80 3.28 10.40
N PHE A 12 -4.72 4.38 11.15
CA PHE A 12 -4.03 5.60 10.76
C PHE A 12 -2.69 5.69 11.48
N TRP A 13 -1.59 5.66 10.74
CA TRP A 13 -0.26 5.63 11.32
C TRP A 13 0.36 7.02 11.47
N ILE A 14 0.15 7.89 10.46
CA ILE A 14 0.70 9.24 10.44
C ILE A 14 -0.26 10.25 11.08
N LYS A 15 -1.57 10.09 10.89
CA LYS A 15 -2.60 11.02 11.37
C LYS A 15 -2.45 11.38 12.85
N ASN A 16 -2.05 10.43 13.68
CA ASN A 16 -1.95 10.59 15.12
C ASN A 16 -0.57 11.05 15.61
N THR A 17 0.34 11.40 14.71
CA THR A 17 1.65 11.96 15.08
C THR A 17 1.53 13.46 15.33
N THR A 18 2.51 14.02 16.05
CA THR A 18 2.48 15.38 16.63
C THR A 18 1.97 16.48 15.71
N TRP A 19 2.51 16.56 14.48
CA TRP A 19 2.13 17.62 13.53
C TRP A 19 0.79 17.33 12.86
N TYR A 20 0.56 16.09 12.43
CA TYR A 20 -0.65 15.71 11.72
C TYR A 20 -1.86 15.69 12.62
N SER A 21 -1.73 15.26 13.88
CA SER A 21 -2.86 15.31 14.82
C SER A 21 -3.41 16.73 14.97
N ARG A 22 -2.52 17.73 15.02
CA ARG A 22 -2.92 19.14 15.08
C ARG A 22 -3.59 19.61 13.79
N LEU A 23 -3.06 19.23 12.63
CA LEU A 23 -3.64 19.59 11.32
C LEU A 23 -5.05 19.00 11.15
N PHE A 24 -5.30 17.79 11.62
CA PHE A 24 -6.61 17.17 11.55
C PHE A 24 -7.66 17.78 12.46
N GLU A 25 -7.31 18.73 13.33
CA GLU A 25 -8.27 19.56 14.07
C GLU A 25 -8.87 20.68 13.21
N ASP A 26 -8.22 21.03 12.09
CA ASP A 26 -8.68 22.05 11.15
C ASP A 26 -9.66 21.45 10.13
N PRO A 27 -10.94 21.89 10.10
CA PRO A 27 -11.90 21.38 9.12
C PRO A 27 -11.51 21.66 7.66
N ALA A 28 -10.79 22.75 7.38
CA ALA A 28 -10.32 23.07 6.03
C ALA A 28 -9.25 22.08 5.57
N PHE A 29 -8.35 21.69 6.47
CA PHE A 29 -7.36 20.64 6.20
C PHE A 29 -8.02 19.30 5.96
N VAL A 30 -8.97 18.89 6.81
CA VAL A 30 -9.72 17.64 6.65
C VAL A 30 -10.46 17.61 5.31
N ALA A 31 -11.14 18.70 4.93
CA ALA A 31 -11.81 18.79 3.63
C ALA A 31 -10.83 18.59 2.46
N LYS A 32 -9.63 19.15 2.56
CA LYS A 32 -8.60 19.03 1.53
C LYS A 32 -8.04 17.60 1.44
N VAL A 33 -7.85 16.95 2.57
CA VAL A 33 -7.44 15.54 2.64
C VAL A 33 -8.48 14.64 1.96
N LYS A 34 -9.76 14.84 2.27
CA LYS A 34 -10.85 14.07 1.66
C LYS A 34 -10.92 14.28 0.15
N GLU A 35 -10.91 15.53 -0.31
CA GLU A 35 -10.89 15.87 -1.75
C GLU A 35 -9.75 15.15 -2.47
N ARG A 36 -8.55 15.21 -1.89
CA ARG A 36 -7.37 14.62 -2.51
C ARG A 36 -7.40 13.10 -2.49
N PHE A 37 -7.89 12.50 -1.41
CA PHE A 37 -8.07 11.07 -1.34
C PHE A 37 -9.14 10.57 -2.32
N ASP A 38 -10.25 11.27 -2.46
CA ASP A 38 -11.30 10.92 -3.43
C ASP A 38 -10.78 10.94 -4.87
N TYR A 39 -9.88 11.85 -5.20
CA TYR A 39 -9.19 11.86 -6.48
C TYR A 39 -8.38 10.57 -6.68
N PHE A 40 -7.57 10.16 -5.71
CA PHE A 40 -6.81 8.91 -5.81
C PHE A 40 -7.70 7.67 -5.84
N TYR A 41 -8.74 7.66 -5.02
CA TYR A 41 -9.70 6.56 -4.97
C TYR A 41 -10.41 6.37 -6.32
N SER A 42 -10.82 7.44 -6.98
CA SER A 42 -11.44 7.40 -8.29
C SER A 42 -10.50 6.86 -9.39
N ARG A 43 -9.19 6.90 -9.14
CA ARG A 43 -8.15 6.39 -10.05
C ARG A 43 -7.52 5.09 -9.59
N LYS A 44 -8.17 4.39 -8.70
CA LYS A 44 -7.67 3.13 -8.16
C LYS A 44 -7.38 2.10 -9.27
N ASP A 45 -8.24 1.99 -10.25
CA ASP A 45 -8.06 1.06 -11.37
C ASP A 45 -6.86 1.44 -12.24
N ASP A 46 -6.60 2.72 -12.44
CA ASP A 46 -5.40 3.19 -13.15
C ASP A 46 -4.13 2.76 -12.39
N ILE A 47 -4.13 2.87 -11.07
CA ILE A 47 -3.01 2.44 -10.22
C ILE A 47 -2.79 0.93 -10.35
N MET A 48 -3.86 0.13 -10.32
CA MET A 48 -3.78 -1.32 -10.49
C MET A 48 -3.26 -1.71 -11.88
N ASN A 49 -3.69 -1.01 -12.92
CA ASN A 49 -3.19 -1.21 -14.27
C ASN A 49 -1.72 -0.86 -14.42
N GLU A 50 -1.26 0.21 -13.77
CA GLU A 50 0.15 0.61 -13.72
C GLU A 50 1.00 -0.48 -13.04
N ILE A 51 0.55 -1.03 -11.91
CA ILE A 51 1.22 -2.14 -11.23
C ILE A 51 1.34 -3.34 -12.16
N ASN A 52 0.28 -3.70 -12.88
CA ASN A 52 0.30 -4.81 -13.84
C ASN A 52 1.31 -4.54 -14.98
N ALA A 53 1.34 -3.32 -15.50
CA ALA A 53 2.27 -2.93 -16.56
C ALA A 53 3.73 -3.03 -16.08
N TYR A 54 4.05 -2.51 -14.90
CA TYR A 54 5.39 -2.62 -14.32
C TYR A 54 5.76 -4.06 -13.97
N ALA A 55 4.83 -4.86 -13.45
CA ALA A 55 5.07 -6.27 -13.18
C ALA A 55 5.47 -7.02 -14.45
N GLN A 56 4.80 -6.74 -15.56
CA GLN A 56 5.14 -7.32 -16.85
C GLN A 56 6.48 -6.81 -17.38
N TYR A 57 6.74 -5.52 -17.26
CA TYR A 57 7.99 -4.90 -17.70
C TYR A 57 9.20 -5.44 -16.95
N LEU A 58 9.06 -5.63 -15.63
CA LEU A 58 10.15 -6.05 -14.75
C LEU A 58 10.32 -7.57 -14.63
N ARG A 59 9.53 -8.37 -15.33
CA ARG A 59 9.51 -9.83 -15.13
C ARG A 59 10.87 -10.52 -15.24
N TYR A 60 11.69 -10.12 -16.20
CA TYR A 60 13.04 -10.70 -16.37
C TYR A 60 14.01 -10.22 -15.30
N SER A 61 13.98 -8.94 -14.96
CA SER A 61 14.81 -8.39 -13.89
C SER A 61 14.44 -9.01 -12.53
N ALA A 62 13.16 -9.27 -12.27
CA ALA A 62 12.71 -9.95 -11.08
C ALA A 62 13.23 -11.40 -11.01
N GLN A 63 13.20 -12.10 -12.14
CA GLN A 63 13.76 -13.46 -12.23
C GLN A 63 15.26 -13.47 -11.93
N GLU A 64 16.02 -12.59 -12.56
CA GLU A 64 17.48 -12.49 -12.32
C GLU A 64 17.79 -12.08 -10.88
N ASN A 65 17.01 -11.17 -10.31
CA ASN A 65 17.14 -10.79 -8.90
C ASN A 65 16.92 -12.00 -7.98
N ASN A 66 15.87 -12.79 -8.24
CA ASN A 66 15.59 -13.97 -7.43
C ASN A 66 16.64 -15.08 -7.62
N ASN A 67 17.15 -15.26 -8.84
CA ASN A 67 18.24 -16.21 -9.12
C ASN A 67 19.49 -15.88 -8.28
N LYS A 68 19.74 -14.62 -8.07
CA LYS A 68 20.91 -14.16 -7.30
C LYS A 68 20.66 -14.15 -5.78
N TRP A 69 19.50 -13.67 -5.34
CA TRP A 69 19.24 -13.35 -3.92
C TRP A 69 18.23 -14.28 -3.24
N HIS A 70 17.48 -15.08 -4.01
CA HIS A 70 16.49 -16.05 -3.53
C HIS A 70 15.40 -15.43 -2.62
N THR A 71 15.06 -14.16 -2.82
CA THR A 71 14.17 -13.38 -1.94
C THR A 71 12.72 -13.85 -1.98
N LEU A 72 12.29 -14.55 -3.05
CA LEU A 72 10.93 -15.08 -3.16
C LEU A 72 10.68 -16.32 -2.30
N TYR A 73 11.74 -16.97 -1.84
CA TYR A 73 11.65 -18.25 -1.10
C TYR A 73 12.22 -18.17 0.31
N THR A 74 12.89 -17.08 0.64
CA THR A 74 13.58 -16.94 1.93
C THR A 74 13.11 -15.67 2.61
N PRO A 75 12.54 -15.76 3.83
CA PRO A 75 12.20 -14.58 4.62
C PRO A 75 13.42 -13.70 4.83
N THR A 76 13.31 -12.43 4.50
CA THR A 76 14.42 -11.47 4.58
C THR A 76 13.97 -10.24 5.35
N TRP A 77 14.73 -9.90 6.40
CA TRP A 77 14.46 -8.68 7.14
C TRP A 77 14.52 -7.45 6.20
N PRO A 78 13.57 -6.51 6.27
CA PRO A 78 12.48 -6.38 7.23
C PRO A 78 11.18 -7.10 6.83
N ASN A 79 11.14 -7.81 5.72
CA ASN A 79 9.98 -8.57 5.24
C ASN A 79 10.11 -10.05 5.61
N TYR A 80 9.21 -10.54 6.44
CA TYR A 80 9.15 -11.94 6.81
C TYR A 80 8.07 -12.72 6.06
N ASP A 81 7.10 -12.02 5.47
CA ASP A 81 6.06 -12.65 4.67
C ASP A 81 6.58 -12.92 3.26
N ILE A 82 6.41 -14.15 2.81
CA ILE A 82 6.78 -14.59 1.46
C ILE A 82 5.60 -15.34 0.85
N TRP A 83 5.37 -15.13 -0.44
CA TRP A 83 4.22 -15.69 -1.15
C TRP A 83 4.63 -16.73 -2.20
N GLY A 84 5.93 -17.02 -2.31
CA GLY A 84 6.50 -18.14 -3.04
C GLY A 84 6.66 -17.94 -4.54
N SER A 85 6.18 -16.85 -5.13
CA SER A 85 6.40 -16.51 -6.53
C SER A 85 6.28 -15.02 -6.77
N TYR A 86 6.88 -14.54 -7.86
CA TYR A 86 6.77 -13.13 -8.27
C TYR A 86 5.31 -12.71 -8.52
N GLN A 87 4.53 -13.57 -9.20
CA GLN A 87 3.13 -13.31 -9.45
C GLN A 87 2.33 -13.21 -8.15
N ASN A 88 2.59 -14.10 -7.20
CA ASN A 88 1.91 -14.09 -5.90
C ASN A 88 2.29 -12.84 -5.08
N GLU A 89 3.54 -12.41 -5.11
CA GLU A 89 3.98 -11.17 -4.45
C GLU A 89 3.26 -9.94 -5.03
N VAL A 90 3.17 -9.84 -6.36
CA VAL A 90 2.45 -8.75 -7.04
C VAL A 90 0.96 -8.80 -6.71
N GLN A 91 0.35 -9.98 -6.74
CA GLN A 91 -1.07 -10.14 -6.44
C GLN A 91 -1.38 -9.77 -4.98
N SER A 92 -0.58 -10.24 -4.04
CA SER A 92 -0.72 -9.90 -2.62
C SER A 92 -0.61 -8.40 -2.38
N MET A 93 0.34 -7.72 -3.03
CA MET A 93 0.47 -6.28 -2.96
C MET A 93 -0.78 -5.55 -3.47
N LYS A 94 -1.35 -5.99 -4.59
CA LYS A 94 -2.57 -5.41 -5.15
C LYS A 94 -3.77 -5.61 -4.24
N GLU A 95 -3.92 -6.80 -3.67
CA GLU A 95 -5.01 -7.11 -2.72
C GLU A 95 -4.89 -6.26 -1.47
N TRP A 96 -3.70 -6.14 -0.91
CA TRP A 96 -3.45 -5.28 0.24
C TRP A 96 -3.78 -3.82 -0.07
N LEU A 97 -3.31 -3.31 -1.20
CA LEU A 97 -3.56 -1.93 -1.61
C LEU A 97 -5.04 -1.65 -1.84
N ASN A 98 -5.75 -2.58 -2.47
CA ASN A 98 -7.20 -2.47 -2.66
C ASN A 98 -7.95 -2.40 -1.31
N ALA A 99 -7.64 -3.32 -0.40
CA ALA A 99 -8.24 -3.33 0.93
C ALA A 99 -7.91 -2.05 1.71
N ARG A 100 -6.68 -1.53 1.56
CA ARG A 100 -6.27 -0.25 2.16
C ARG A 100 -7.07 0.93 1.62
N PHE A 101 -7.28 1.00 0.31
CA PHE A 101 -8.11 2.04 -0.30
C PHE A 101 -9.55 2.01 0.24
N GLU A 102 -10.15 0.83 0.34
CA GLU A 102 -11.53 0.69 0.83
C GLU A 102 -11.63 1.12 2.31
N TRP A 103 -10.68 0.69 3.13
CA TRP A 103 -10.66 1.09 4.54
C TRP A 103 -10.49 2.62 4.68
N LEU A 104 -9.53 3.21 3.97
CA LEU A 104 -9.31 4.66 4.01
C LEU A 104 -10.52 5.45 3.50
N LYS A 105 -11.20 4.97 2.45
CA LYS A 105 -12.43 5.59 1.93
C LYS A 105 -13.50 5.64 3.01
N THR A 106 -13.73 4.51 3.67
CA THR A 106 -14.70 4.40 4.76
C THR A 106 -14.36 5.36 5.90
N GLU A 107 -13.11 5.43 6.31
CA GLU A 107 -12.68 6.25 7.44
C GLU A 107 -12.68 7.75 7.12
N PHE A 108 -12.26 8.14 5.92
CA PHE A 108 -12.33 9.55 5.52
C PHE A 108 -13.76 10.04 5.31
N ASP A 109 -14.68 9.18 4.88
CA ASP A 109 -16.07 9.54 4.74
C ASP A 109 -16.76 9.82 6.09
N LYS A 110 -16.25 9.24 7.17
CA LYS A 110 -16.73 9.49 8.55
C LYS A 110 -16.26 10.84 9.13
N MET A 111 -15.28 11.47 8.54
CA MET A 111 -14.74 12.73 9.05
C MET A 111 -15.63 13.94 8.63
#